data_788623451e9cf4bc5ca9626a36a0efb7
#
_entry.id   788623451e9cf4bc5ca9626a36a0efb7
#
_cell.length_a   1.000
_cell.length_b   1.000
_cell.length_c   1.000
_cell.angle_alpha   90.00
_cell.angle_beta   90.00
_cell.angle_gamma   90.00
#
_symmetry.space_group_name_H-M   'P 1'
#
loop_
_entity.id
_entity.type
_entity.pdbx_description
1 polymer ?
#
loop_
_entity_poly.entity_id
_entity_poly.type
_entity_poly.pdbx_seq_one_letter_code
_entity_poly.pdbx_strand_id
1 'polypeptide(L)'
;MTNTISQKRINLIITFLKSLKIKSKRFSEIIETQNISVIQDFNQALIHSSDDKIINYEKLEFFGDAVLRLAASNFIEKKYPHMSVGERSELRAQIVSDEWLTKLGKSIGIEKLIIKGPKALGDENSKNTIIGEATEALIGSLYKCFNSIEEINLWLDDIWEEDSEIFLKAPYKFKSKTVLQEWCQSKGFDLPVYEIIEVSKINGDPKRFSCNIFIEGIKESSASGKSHKQAETNAARVLIEKFITIGKI
;
A
#
# COMPACT_ATOMS: atom_id res chain seq x y z
N MET A 1 -27.73 -11.95 16.53
CA MET A 1 -28.24 -12.64 15.33
C MET A 1 -27.02 -13.01 14.48
N THR A 2 -26.72 -14.29 14.34
CA THR A 2 -25.61 -14.75 13.47
C THR A 2 -26.06 -14.54 12.03
N ASN A 3 -25.47 -13.54 11.35
CA ASN A 3 -25.72 -13.34 9.93
C ASN A 3 -25.17 -14.58 9.19
N THR A 4 -26.07 -15.47 8.77
CA THR A 4 -25.69 -16.71 8.08
C THR A 4 -25.20 -16.33 6.68
N ILE A 5 -23.90 -16.57 6.43
CA ILE A 5 -23.30 -16.33 5.12
C ILE A 5 -23.94 -17.29 4.10
N SER A 6 -24.35 -16.80 2.93
CA SER A 6 -24.91 -17.66 1.89
C SER A 6 -23.86 -18.63 1.33
N GLN A 7 -24.27 -19.84 0.95
CA GLN A 7 -23.36 -20.84 0.36
C GLN A 7 -22.64 -20.32 -0.88
N LYS A 8 -23.30 -19.49 -1.68
CA LYS A 8 -22.68 -18.83 -2.84
C LYS A 8 -21.52 -17.94 -2.42
N ARG A 9 -21.66 -17.16 -1.33
CA ARG A 9 -20.61 -16.30 -0.79
C ARG A 9 -19.45 -17.09 -0.21
N ILE A 10 -19.75 -18.16 0.51
CA ILE A 10 -18.73 -19.12 1.02
C ILE A 10 -17.88 -19.64 -0.13
N ASN A 11 -18.50 -20.14 -1.19
CA ASN A 11 -17.79 -20.68 -2.35
C ASN A 11 -16.90 -19.63 -3.05
N LEU A 12 -17.36 -18.38 -3.14
CA LEU A 12 -16.57 -17.26 -3.69
C LEU A 12 -15.33 -16.99 -2.84
N ILE A 13 -15.48 -16.92 -1.50
CA ILE A 13 -14.36 -16.71 -0.58
C ILE A 13 -13.36 -17.85 -0.68
N ILE A 14 -13.80 -19.11 -0.64
CA ILE A 14 -12.93 -20.28 -0.77
C ILE A 14 -12.15 -20.24 -2.09
N THR A 15 -12.83 -19.94 -3.21
CA THR A 15 -12.18 -19.84 -4.52
C THR A 15 -11.10 -18.75 -4.52
N PHE A 16 -11.40 -17.60 -3.94
CA PHE A 16 -10.44 -16.50 -3.78
C PHE A 16 -9.25 -16.92 -2.91
N LEU A 17 -9.48 -17.50 -1.75
CA LEU A 17 -8.42 -17.94 -0.84
C LEU A 17 -7.49 -18.96 -1.51
N LYS A 18 -8.03 -19.90 -2.26
CA LYS A 18 -7.23 -20.85 -3.06
C LYS A 18 -6.35 -20.13 -4.10
N SER A 19 -6.83 -19.03 -4.67
CA SER A 19 -6.08 -18.25 -5.66
C SER A 19 -4.88 -17.51 -5.09
N LEU A 20 -4.82 -17.28 -3.77
CA LEU A 20 -3.69 -16.61 -3.10
C LEU A 20 -2.40 -17.44 -3.13
N LYS A 21 -2.48 -18.74 -3.42
CA LYS A 21 -1.34 -19.68 -3.53
C LYS A 21 -0.42 -19.67 -2.30
N ILE A 22 -1.01 -19.48 -1.11
CA ILE A 22 -0.25 -19.50 0.15
C ILE A 22 0.32 -20.89 0.36
N LYS A 23 1.64 -21.00 0.47
CA LYS A 23 2.39 -22.25 0.62
C LYS A 23 2.35 -22.79 2.08
N SER A 24 1.14 -22.92 2.65
CA SER A 24 0.91 -23.39 4.01
C SER A 24 0.03 -24.63 4.01
N LYS A 25 0.53 -25.70 4.64
CA LYS A 25 -0.25 -26.94 4.83
C LYS A 25 -1.49 -26.67 5.68
N ARG A 26 -1.33 -25.89 6.76
CA ARG A 26 -2.42 -25.49 7.65
C ARG A 26 -3.49 -24.69 6.91
N PHE A 27 -3.09 -23.79 6.00
CA PHE A 27 -4.03 -23.03 5.18
C PHE A 27 -4.84 -23.96 4.25
N SER A 28 -4.18 -24.92 3.62
CA SER A 28 -4.85 -25.91 2.77
C SER A 28 -5.88 -26.72 3.54
N GLU A 29 -5.54 -27.20 4.73
CA GLU A 29 -6.46 -27.96 5.61
C GLU A 29 -7.70 -27.11 6.02
N ILE A 30 -7.50 -25.82 6.34
CA ILE A 30 -8.60 -24.91 6.70
C ILE A 30 -9.54 -24.70 5.52
N ILE A 31 -8.99 -24.52 4.31
CA ILE A 31 -9.79 -24.35 3.09
C ILE A 31 -10.56 -25.63 2.76
N GLU A 32 -9.96 -26.81 2.93
CA GLU A 32 -10.60 -28.10 2.66
C GLU A 32 -11.73 -28.40 3.65
N THR A 33 -11.51 -28.12 4.93
CA THR A 33 -12.51 -28.36 5.99
C THR A 33 -13.64 -27.33 5.98
N GLN A 34 -13.52 -26.25 5.23
CA GLN A 34 -14.50 -25.15 5.15
C GLN A 34 -14.93 -24.66 6.53
N ASN A 35 -13.96 -24.45 7.43
CA ASN A 35 -14.26 -23.99 8.78
C ASN A 35 -15.05 -22.67 8.77
N ILE A 36 -16.31 -22.73 9.16
CA ILE A 36 -17.26 -21.62 9.08
C ILE A 36 -16.78 -20.41 9.87
N SER A 37 -16.19 -20.59 11.06
CA SER A 37 -15.69 -19.45 11.87
C SER A 37 -14.58 -18.70 11.15
N VAL A 38 -13.64 -19.43 10.51
CA VAL A 38 -12.56 -18.84 9.73
C VAL A 38 -13.10 -18.13 8.49
N ILE A 39 -14.06 -18.73 7.78
CA ILE A 39 -14.72 -18.11 6.62
C ILE A 39 -15.48 -16.84 7.02
N GLN A 40 -16.04 -16.77 8.22
CA GLN A 40 -16.69 -15.56 8.75
C GLN A 40 -15.69 -14.41 8.93
N ASP A 41 -14.49 -14.67 9.48
CA ASP A 41 -13.45 -13.64 9.58
C ASP A 41 -13.01 -13.14 8.19
N PHE A 42 -12.81 -14.03 7.24
CA PHE A 42 -12.51 -13.60 5.85
C PHE A 42 -13.66 -12.85 5.19
N ASN A 43 -14.91 -13.23 5.45
CA ASN A 43 -16.06 -12.47 4.94
C ASN A 43 -16.12 -11.08 5.55
N GLN A 44 -15.87 -10.95 6.85
CA GLN A 44 -15.82 -9.66 7.55
C GLN A 44 -14.74 -8.74 6.97
N ALA A 45 -13.55 -9.27 6.62
CA ALA A 45 -12.48 -8.53 5.96
C ALA A 45 -12.88 -7.94 4.59
N LEU A 46 -13.96 -8.41 4.02
CA LEU A 46 -14.47 -8.02 2.70
C LEU A 46 -15.75 -7.19 2.76
N ILE A 47 -16.12 -6.67 3.93
CA ILE A 47 -17.30 -5.82 4.11
C ILE A 47 -16.84 -4.42 4.49
N HIS A 48 -17.10 -3.44 3.63
CA HIS A 48 -16.80 -2.04 3.90
C HIS A 48 -17.81 -1.44 4.89
N SER A 49 -17.38 -0.52 5.74
CA SER A 49 -18.21 0.13 6.78
C SER A 49 -19.42 0.91 6.23
N SER A 50 -19.45 1.21 4.93
CA SER A 50 -20.62 1.78 4.27
C SER A 50 -21.77 0.80 4.06
N ASP A 51 -21.50 -0.51 4.09
CA ASP A 51 -22.50 -1.58 3.95
C ASP A 51 -23.02 -2.00 5.32
N ASP A 52 -22.13 -2.35 6.24
CA ASP A 52 -22.49 -2.70 7.62
C ASP A 52 -21.62 -1.91 8.62
N LYS A 53 -22.26 -1.18 9.53
CA LYS A 53 -21.57 -0.37 10.55
C LYS A 53 -21.03 -1.18 11.72
N ILE A 54 -21.47 -2.40 11.91
CA ILE A 54 -21.14 -3.25 13.06
C ILE A 54 -20.19 -4.37 12.66
N ILE A 55 -20.52 -5.07 11.56
CA ILE A 55 -19.76 -6.20 11.03
C ILE A 55 -19.08 -5.76 9.74
N ASN A 56 -17.92 -5.17 9.85
CA ASN A 56 -17.11 -4.68 8.74
C ASN A 56 -15.63 -4.93 8.99
N TYR A 57 -14.78 -4.52 8.07
CA TYR A 57 -13.36 -4.81 8.10
C TYR A 57 -12.52 -3.95 9.06
N GLU A 58 -13.02 -2.81 9.57
CA GLU A 58 -12.20 -1.82 10.31
C GLU A 58 -11.37 -2.42 11.46
N LYS A 59 -11.94 -3.35 12.24
CA LYS A 59 -11.19 -4.01 13.33
C LYS A 59 -10.10 -4.95 12.81
N LEU A 60 -10.34 -5.59 11.67
CA LEU A 60 -9.38 -6.50 11.05
C LEU A 60 -8.28 -5.72 10.34
N GLU A 61 -8.60 -4.58 9.73
CA GLU A 61 -7.68 -3.60 9.16
C GLU A 61 -6.71 -3.10 10.22
N PHE A 62 -7.24 -2.53 11.34
CA PHE A 62 -6.40 -2.07 12.46
C PHE A 62 -5.43 -3.15 12.96
N PHE A 63 -5.91 -4.38 13.07
CA PHE A 63 -5.08 -5.50 13.50
C PHE A 63 -4.10 -5.93 12.41
N GLY A 64 -4.55 -5.92 11.15
CA GLY A 64 -3.77 -6.29 9.98
C GLY A 64 -2.58 -5.35 9.72
N ASP A 65 -2.75 -4.04 9.94
CA ASP A 65 -1.63 -3.08 9.87
C ASP A 65 -0.49 -3.47 10.83
N ALA A 66 -0.80 -3.81 12.06
CA ALA A 66 0.21 -4.24 13.03
C ALA A 66 0.92 -5.54 12.60
N VAL A 67 0.17 -6.52 12.11
CA VAL A 67 0.69 -7.79 11.58
C VAL A 67 1.59 -7.55 10.37
N LEU A 68 1.13 -6.74 9.42
CA LEU A 68 1.86 -6.38 8.19
C LEU A 68 3.20 -5.72 8.52
N ARG A 69 3.22 -4.76 9.44
CA ARG A 69 4.45 -4.07 9.88
C ARG A 69 5.43 -5.02 10.57
N LEU A 70 4.93 -5.95 11.37
CA LEU A 70 5.78 -6.97 12.01
C LEU A 70 6.35 -7.92 10.97
N ALA A 71 5.52 -8.44 10.05
CA ALA A 71 5.97 -9.33 8.98
C ALA A 71 7.02 -8.67 8.07
N ALA A 72 6.80 -7.40 7.70
CA ALA A 72 7.75 -6.63 6.91
C ALA A 72 9.08 -6.39 7.66
N SER A 73 9.01 -6.18 8.98
CA SER A 73 10.24 -6.05 9.80
C SER A 73 11.04 -7.36 9.84
N ASN A 74 10.35 -8.51 9.97
CA ASN A 74 11.00 -9.82 9.91
C ASN A 74 11.64 -10.09 8.54
N PHE A 75 10.94 -9.77 7.45
CA PHE A 75 11.48 -9.88 6.10
C PHE A 75 12.76 -9.05 5.93
N ILE A 76 12.72 -7.78 6.34
CA ILE A 76 13.87 -6.86 6.22
C ILE A 76 15.04 -7.34 7.07
N GLU A 77 14.79 -7.75 8.31
CA GLU A 77 15.82 -8.30 9.22
C GLU A 77 16.54 -9.48 8.59
N LYS A 78 15.77 -10.41 7.99
CA LYS A 78 16.29 -11.63 7.37
C LYS A 78 17.01 -11.35 6.04
N LYS A 79 16.44 -10.50 5.19
CA LYS A 79 16.93 -10.28 3.81
C LYS A 79 18.03 -9.23 3.74
N TYR A 80 17.98 -8.21 4.62
CA TYR A 80 18.88 -7.05 4.62
C TYR A 80 19.50 -6.80 5.99
N PRO A 81 20.27 -7.77 6.56
CA PRO A 81 20.79 -7.70 7.93
C PRO A 81 21.77 -6.52 8.15
N HIS A 82 22.41 -6.03 7.09
CA HIS A 82 23.40 -4.95 7.16
C HIS A 82 22.82 -3.54 7.03
N MET A 83 21.51 -3.41 6.75
CA MET A 83 20.87 -2.10 6.70
C MET A 83 20.84 -1.42 8.07
N SER A 84 21.12 -0.12 8.08
CA SER A 84 20.90 0.74 9.24
C SER A 84 19.43 0.81 9.65
N VAL A 85 19.14 1.23 10.87
CA VAL A 85 17.76 1.40 11.37
C VAL A 85 16.95 2.37 10.49
N GLY A 86 17.61 3.44 10.00
CA GLY A 86 17.00 4.40 9.08
C GLY A 86 16.57 3.75 7.77
N GLU A 87 17.49 3.04 7.08
CA GLU A 87 17.20 2.33 5.83
C GLU A 87 16.11 1.28 5.99
N ARG A 88 16.13 0.51 7.09
CA ARG A 88 15.08 -0.48 7.41
C ARG A 88 13.71 0.19 7.58
N SER A 89 13.66 1.32 8.30
CA SER A 89 12.42 2.06 8.51
C SER A 89 11.84 2.61 7.21
N GLU A 90 12.72 3.07 6.33
CA GLU A 90 12.36 3.60 5.03
C GLU A 90 11.86 2.51 4.07
N LEU A 91 12.58 1.38 3.97
CA LEU A 91 12.16 0.25 3.15
C LEU A 91 10.80 -0.29 3.64
N ARG A 92 10.65 -0.45 4.96
CA ARG A 92 9.38 -0.88 5.55
C ARG A 92 8.25 0.06 5.18
N ALA A 93 8.44 1.39 5.29
CA ALA A 93 7.41 2.37 4.94
C ALA A 93 6.95 2.25 3.47
N GLN A 94 7.81 1.77 2.58
CA GLN A 94 7.46 1.56 1.17
C GLN A 94 6.68 0.26 0.96
N ILE A 95 7.19 -0.86 1.49
CA ILE A 95 6.60 -2.19 1.25
C ILE A 95 5.34 -2.47 2.08
N VAL A 96 4.91 -1.53 2.94
CA VAL A 96 3.63 -1.54 3.67
C VAL A 96 2.79 -0.28 3.40
N SER A 97 3.10 0.49 2.34
CA SER A 97 2.37 1.71 2.02
C SER A 97 0.98 1.43 1.47
N ASP A 98 0.06 2.41 1.60
CA ASP A 98 -1.29 2.32 1.01
C ASP A 98 -1.24 2.06 -0.51
N GLU A 99 -0.23 2.61 -1.20
CA GLU A 99 0.00 2.37 -2.63
C GLU A 99 0.36 0.91 -2.88
N TRP A 100 1.27 0.34 -2.06
CA TRP A 100 1.67 -1.06 -2.15
C TRP A 100 0.48 -1.99 -1.83
N LEU A 101 -0.26 -1.72 -0.75
CA LEU A 101 -1.46 -2.47 -0.38
C LEU A 101 -2.52 -2.45 -1.48
N THR A 102 -2.76 -1.28 -2.08
CA THR A 102 -3.66 -1.15 -3.21
C THR A 102 -3.20 -1.98 -4.41
N LYS A 103 -1.88 -1.95 -4.72
CA LYS A 103 -1.28 -2.75 -5.80
C LYS A 103 -1.45 -4.25 -5.54
N LEU A 104 -1.12 -4.70 -4.32
CA LEU A 104 -1.32 -6.09 -3.92
C LEU A 104 -2.79 -6.49 -4.01
N GLY A 105 -3.69 -5.71 -3.43
CA GLY A 105 -5.13 -5.99 -3.45
C GLY A 105 -5.69 -6.14 -4.88
N LYS A 106 -5.26 -5.29 -5.80
CA LYS A 106 -5.62 -5.39 -7.22
C LYS A 106 -5.05 -6.65 -7.86
N SER A 107 -3.80 -6.98 -7.59
CA SER A 107 -3.11 -8.14 -8.18
C SER A 107 -3.76 -9.46 -7.77
N ILE A 108 -4.21 -9.57 -6.52
CA ILE A 108 -4.93 -10.75 -6.01
C ILE A 108 -6.43 -10.73 -6.34
N GLY A 109 -6.94 -9.63 -6.89
CA GLY A 109 -8.34 -9.51 -7.31
C GLY A 109 -9.35 -9.35 -6.17
N ILE A 110 -8.93 -8.87 -4.98
CA ILE A 110 -9.80 -8.70 -3.80
C ILE A 110 -10.96 -7.74 -4.07
N GLU A 111 -10.76 -6.74 -4.94
CA GLU A 111 -11.76 -5.73 -5.31
C GLU A 111 -13.12 -6.34 -5.70
N LYS A 112 -13.09 -7.50 -6.38
CA LYS A 112 -14.30 -8.18 -6.88
C LYS A 112 -15.15 -8.79 -5.76
N LEU A 113 -14.57 -8.93 -4.57
CA LEU A 113 -15.22 -9.56 -3.41
C LEU A 113 -15.67 -8.56 -2.36
N ILE A 114 -15.18 -7.32 -2.42
CA ILE A 114 -15.55 -6.28 -1.44
C ILE A 114 -17.02 -5.92 -1.58
N ILE A 115 -17.75 -6.03 -0.48
CA ILE A 115 -19.15 -5.58 -0.38
C ILE A 115 -19.12 -4.11 0.06
N LYS A 116 -19.80 -3.26 -0.71
CA LYS A 116 -19.88 -1.80 -0.46
C LYS A 116 -21.32 -1.36 -0.45
N GLY A 117 -21.66 -0.48 0.48
CA GLY A 117 -22.95 0.18 0.47
C GLY A 117 -23.09 1.21 -0.68
N PRO A 118 -24.33 1.65 -0.97
CA PRO A 118 -24.63 2.51 -2.13
C PRO A 118 -23.79 3.80 -2.20
N LYS A 119 -23.45 4.38 -1.06
CA LYS A 119 -22.63 5.61 -1.01
C LYS A 119 -21.19 5.42 -1.49
N ALA A 120 -20.60 4.26 -1.23
CA ALA A 120 -19.23 3.96 -1.64
C ALA A 120 -19.14 3.38 -3.06
N LEU A 121 -20.25 2.90 -3.63
CA LEU A 121 -20.26 2.36 -5.00
C LEU A 121 -20.03 3.43 -6.08
N GLY A 122 -20.36 4.70 -5.82
CA GLY A 122 -20.21 5.81 -6.77
C GLY A 122 -18.95 6.66 -6.57
N ASP A 123 -18.12 6.35 -5.57
CA ASP A 123 -16.93 7.14 -5.26
C ASP A 123 -15.66 6.47 -5.79
N GLU A 124 -15.26 6.84 -7.00
CA GLU A 124 -14.01 6.38 -7.62
C GLU A 124 -12.76 6.87 -6.86
N ASN A 125 -12.85 7.97 -6.10
CA ASN A 125 -11.71 8.50 -5.34
C ASN A 125 -11.38 7.63 -4.13
N SER A 126 -12.36 7.03 -3.48
CA SER A 126 -12.18 6.15 -2.34
C SER A 126 -11.82 4.71 -2.73
N LYS A 127 -11.94 4.37 -4.00
CA LYS A 127 -11.76 3.00 -4.50
C LYS A 127 -10.42 2.38 -4.11
N ASN A 128 -9.33 3.10 -4.30
CA ASN A 128 -7.99 2.62 -4.00
C ASN A 128 -7.78 2.45 -2.48
N THR A 129 -8.29 3.38 -1.69
CA THR A 129 -8.25 3.33 -0.23
C THR A 129 -8.99 2.09 0.28
N ILE A 130 -10.21 1.86 -0.17
CA ILE A 130 -11.02 0.68 0.19
C ILE A 130 -10.32 -0.63 -0.15
N ILE A 131 -9.61 -0.70 -1.29
CA ILE A 131 -8.85 -1.88 -1.68
C ILE A 131 -7.66 -2.09 -0.73
N GLY A 132 -6.93 -1.04 -0.37
CA GLY A 132 -5.82 -1.09 0.58
C GLY A 132 -6.28 -1.58 1.95
N GLU A 133 -7.29 -0.94 2.53
CA GLU A 133 -7.89 -1.28 3.82
C GLU A 133 -8.40 -2.73 3.87
N ALA A 134 -9.11 -3.18 2.83
CA ALA A 134 -9.56 -4.56 2.73
C ALA A 134 -8.39 -5.56 2.61
N THR A 135 -7.26 -5.14 2.02
CA THR A 135 -6.05 -5.97 1.91
C THR A 135 -5.38 -6.11 3.28
N GLU A 136 -5.30 -5.03 4.06
CA GLU A 136 -4.85 -5.10 5.46
C GLU A 136 -5.76 -6.00 6.30
N ALA A 137 -7.07 -5.84 6.18
CA ALA A 137 -8.04 -6.68 6.87
C ALA A 137 -7.93 -8.17 6.47
N LEU A 138 -7.62 -8.46 5.21
CA LEU A 138 -7.33 -9.82 4.76
C LEU A 138 -6.09 -10.38 5.48
N ILE A 139 -5.01 -9.59 5.58
CA ILE A 139 -3.78 -9.97 6.31
C ILE A 139 -4.11 -10.23 7.80
N GLY A 140 -4.91 -9.39 8.41
CA GLY A 140 -5.40 -9.58 9.78
C GLY A 140 -6.17 -10.89 9.95
N SER A 141 -7.05 -11.23 9.00
CA SER A 141 -7.81 -12.48 9.00
C SER A 141 -6.92 -13.70 8.79
N LEU A 142 -5.93 -13.62 7.91
CA LEU A 142 -4.93 -14.67 7.70
C LEU A 142 -4.14 -14.93 8.98
N TYR A 143 -3.69 -13.87 9.66
CA TYR A 143 -2.99 -14.04 10.93
C TYR A 143 -3.88 -14.68 12.01
N LYS A 144 -5.14 -14.27 12.15
CA LYS A 144 -6.08 -14.93 13.07
C LYS A 144 -6.27 -16.41 12.75
N CYS A 145 -6.28 -16.74 11.45
CA CYS A 145 -6.37 -18.11 10.96
C CYS A 145 -5.14 -18.93 11.34
N PHE A 146 -3.93 -18.39 11.13
CA PHE A 146 -2.67 -19.09 11.34
C PHE A 146 -2.17 -19.00 12.79
N ASN A 147 -2.40 -17.88 13.44
CA ASN A 147 -1.78 -17.49 14.71
C ASN A 147 -0.24 -17.61 14.64
N SER A 148 0.33 -17.27 13.49
CA SER A 148 1.76 -17.34 13.20
C SER A 148 2.16 -16.27 12.21
N ILE A 149 3.20 -15.53 12.54
CA ILE A 149 3.78 -14.51 11.66
C ILE A 149 4.61 -15.14 10.55
N GLU A 150 5.18 -16.30 10.81
CA GLU A 150 5.94 -17.08 9.83
C GLU A 150 5.07 -17.47 8.64
N GLU A 151 3.82 -17.86 8.88
CA GLU A 151 2.86 -18.21 7.82
C GLU A 151 2.50 -16.98 6.96
N ILE A 152 2.45 -15.78 7.55
CA ILE A 152 2.26 -14.53 6.81
C ILE A 152 3.51 -14.23 5.98
N ASN A 153 4.70 -14.38 6.55
CA ASN A 153 5.95 -14.20 5.84
C ASN A 153 6.10 -15.16 4.66
N LEU A 154 5.71 -16.45 4.80
CA LEU A 154 5.72 -17.42 3.69
C LEU A 154 4.91 -16.97 2.46
N TRP A 155 3.88 -16.14 2.68
CA TRP A 155 3.10 -15.58 1.59
C TRP A 155 3.69 -14.29 1.03
N LEU A 156 4.16 -13.38 1.90
CA LEU A 156 4.55 -12.02 1.51
C LEU A 156 6.03 -11.90 1.13
N ASP A 157 6.92 -12.78 1.63
CA ASP A 157 8.36 -12.70 1.38
C ASP A 157 8.68 -12.72 -0.13
N ASP A 158 8.05 -13.64 -0.89
CA ASP A 158 8.27 -13.72 -2.34
C ASP A 158 7.84 -12.43 -3.07
N ILE A 159 6.76 -11.77 -2.60
CA ILE A 159 6.24 -10.53 -3.17
C ILE A 159 7.15 -9.36 -2.79
N TRP A 160 7.56 -9.28 -1.53
CA TRP A 160 8.45 -8.23 -1.05
C TRP A 160 9.87 -8.35 -1.60
N GLU A 161 10.34 -9.53 -1.94
CA GLU A 161 11.66 -9.72 -2.54
C GLU A 161 11.74 -8.96 -3.87
N GLU A 162 10.75 -9.13 -4.74
CA GLU A 162 10.68 -8.40 -6.02
C GLU A 162 10.49 -6.89 -5.81
N ASP A 163 9.53 -6.48 -4.99
CA ASP A 163 9.21 -5.07 -4.78
C ASP A 163 10.35 -4.32 -4.07
N SER A 164 10.99 -4.93 -3.04
CA SER A 164 12.11 -4.30 -2.33
C SER A 164 13.31 -4.04 -3.23
N GLU A 165 13.63 -4.94 -4.17
CA GLU A 165 14.70 -4.69 -5.15
C GLU A 165 14.39 -3.47 -6.04
N ILE A 166 13.13 -3.30 -6.44
CA ILE A 166 12.71 -2.12 -7.24
C ILE A 166 12.91 -0.84 -6.43
N PHE A 167 12.53 -0.84 -5.13
CA PHE A 167 12.71 0.30 -4.24
C PHE A 167 14.19 0.63 -4.02
N LEU A 168 15.02 -0.38 -3.81
CA LEU A 168 16.45 -0.18 -3.53
C LEU A 168 17.24 0.27 -4.77
N LYS A 169 16.86 -0.20 -5.97
CA LYS A 169 17.49 0.21 -7.23
C LYS A 169 17.13 1.65 -7.64
N ALA A 170 16.00 2.17 -7.20
CA ALA A 170 15.54 3.50 -7.59
C ALA A 170 14.85 4.24 -6.42
N PRO A 171 15.57 4.50 -5.31
CA PRO A 171 14.99 5.11 -4.12
C PRO A 171 14.37 6.50 -4.40
N TYR A 172 14.91 7.22 -5.38
CA TYR A 172 14.39 8.53 -5.78
C TYR A 172 12.94 8.50 -6.28
N LYS A 173 12.44 7.38 -6.78
CA LYS A 173 11.05 7.25 -7.22
C LYS A 173 10.06 7.39 -6.05
N PHE A 174 10.49 7.05 -4.86
CA PHE A 174 9.68 7.02 -3.65
C PHE A 174 10.02 8.13 -2.65
N LYS A 175 11.28 8.63 -2.69
CA LYS A 175 11.82 9.66 -1.79
C LYS A 175 12.33 10.89 -2.53
N SER A 176 11.68 11.24 -3.61
CA SER A 176 12.16 12.31 -4.51
C SER A 176 12.53 13.59 -3.74
N LYS A 177 11.72 14.01 -2.77
CA LYS A 177 11.99 15.23 -1.99
C LYS A 177 13.25 15.09 -1.13
N THR A 178 13.43 13.96 -0.46
CA THR A 178 14.60 13.69 0.40
C THR A 178 15.87 13.62 -0.45
N VAL A 179 15.85 12.85 -1.53
CA VAL A 179 17.00 12.72 -2.45
C VAL A 179 17.39 14.07 -3.05
N LEU A 180 16.41 14.89 -3.43
CA LEU A 180 16.70 16.24 -3.95
C LEU A 180 17.29 17.15 -2.88
N GLN A 181 16.80 17.09 -1.65
CA GLN A 181 17.35 17.83 -0.51
C GLN A 181 18.81 17.42 -0.21
N GLU A 182 19.07 16.12 -0.12
CA GLU A 182 20.42 15.58 0.10
C GLU A 182 21.37 15.98 -1.04
N TRP A 183 20.89 15.97 -2.27
CA TRP A 183 21.67 16.41 -3.42
C TRP A 183 22.01 17.91 -3.32
N CYS A 184 21.05 18.78 -3.02
CA CYS A 184 21.32 20.22 -2.81
C CYS A 184 22.36 20.44 -1.72
N GLN A 185 22.21 19.78 -0.59
CA GLN A 185 23.17 19.85 0.52
C GLN A 185 24.57 19.36 0.11
N SER A 186 24.67 18.29 -0.66
CA SER A 186 25.96 17.75 -1.15
C SER A 186 26.68 18.71 -2.11
N LYS A 187 25.94 19.60 -2.76
CA LYS A 187 26.47 20.63 -3.66
C LYS A 187 26.69 21.98 -2.98
N GLY A 188 26.33 22.10 -1.70
CA GLY A 188 26.41 23.37 -0.96
C GLY A 188 25.31 24.38 -1.35
N PHE A 189 24.23 23.92 -1.97
CA PHE A 189 23.09 24.76 -2.30
C PHE A 189 22.11 24.85 -1.13
N ASP A 190 21.31 25.92 -1.11
CA ASP A 190 20.17 26.03 -0.21
C ASP A 190 19.12 24.94 -0.50
N LEU A 191 18.22 24.71 0.46
CA LEU A 191 17.14 23.75 0.30
C LEU A 191 16.23 24.13 -0.88
N PRO A 192 15.71 23.12 -1.62
CA PRO A 192 14.79 23.40 -2.73
C PRO A 192 13.54 24.13 -2.25
N VAL A 193 13.13 25.19 -2.96
CA VAL A 193 11.89 25.92 -2.69
C VAL A 193 10.77 25.36 -3.58
N TYR A 194 9.64 25.07 -2.97
CA TYR A 194 8.46 24.51 -3.63
C TYR A 194 7.35 25.58 -3.67
N GLU A 195 6.99 26.01 -4.86
CA GLU A 195 5.86 26.92 -5.07
C GLU A 195 4.67 26.16 -5.64
N ILE A 196 3.54 26.20 -4.93
CA ILE A 196 2.33 25.48 -5.31
C ILE A 196 1.27 26.46 -5.79
N ILE A 197 0.65 26.12 -6.91
CA ILE A 197 -0.45 26.88 -7.53
C ILE A 197 -1.63 25.92 -7.67
N GLU A 198 -2.80 26.31 -7.13
CA GLU A 198 -4.04 25.59 -7.41
C GLU A 198 -4.54 26.00 -8.80
N VAL A 199 -4.50 25.05 -9.75
CA VAL A 199 -4.87 25.31 -11.16
C VAL A 199 -6.28 24.83 -11.52
N SER A 200 -6.91 24.06 -10.62
CA SER A 200 -8.29 23.59 -10.78
C SER A 200 -9.00 23.57 -9.43
N LYS A 201 -10.28 23.98 -9.40
CA LYS A 201 -11.14 23.91 -8.22
C LYS A 201 -11.99 22.64 -8.17
N ILE A 202 -11.84 21.75 -9.15
CA ILE A 202 -12.59 20.49 -9.24
C ILE A 202 -12.03 19.51 -8.22
N ASN A 203 -12.88 19.04 -7.32
CA ASN A 203 -12.51 18.02 -6.34
C ASN A 203 -12.20 16.70 -7.06
N GLY A 204 -11.02 16.11 -6.74
CA GLY A 204 -10.59 14.87 -7.39
C GLY A 204 -9.85 15.06 -8.73
N ASP A 205 -9.70 16.29 -9.25
CA ASP A 205 -8.90 16.55 -10.44
C ASP A 205 -7.45 16.08 -10.21
N PRO A 206 -6.91 15.13 -11.00
CA PRO A 206 -5.55 14.62 -10.84
C PRO A 206 -4.47 15.69 -11.06
N LYS A 207 -4.80 16.84 -11.66
CA LYS A 207 -3.92 17.97 -11.90
C LYS A 207 -4.32 19.22 -11.13
N ARG A 208 -5.06 19.06 -10.03
CA ARG A 208 -5.59 20.20 -9.26
C ARG A 208 -4.52 21.18 -8.82
N PHE A 209 -3.35 20.70 -8.44
CA PHE A 209 -2.23 21.52 -7.98
C PHE A 209 -1.04 21.37 -8.92
N SER A 210 -0.39 22.49 -9.24
CA SER A 210 0.90 22.52 -9.93
C SER A 210 1.97 22.98 -8.96
N CYS A 211 3.11 22.29 -8.94
CA CYS A 211 4.25 22.64 -8.12
C CYS A 211 5.46 23.00 -9.01
N ASN A 212 6.07 24.16 -8.76
CA ASN A 212 7.35 24.56 -9.34
C ASN A 212 8.44 24.36 -8.29
N ILE A 213 9.60 23.84 -8.68
CA ILE A 213 10.79 23.71 -7.83
C ILE A 213 11.83 24.73 -8.28
N PHE A 214 12.37 25.47 -7.31
CA PHE A 214 13.45 26.42 -7.49
C PHE A 214 14.66 25.97 -6.66
N ILE A 215 15.84 26.06 -7.27
CA ILE A 215 17.14 25.87 -6.60
C ILE A 215 17.94 27.15 -6.92
N GLU A 216 18.49 27.81 -5.90
CA GLU A 216 19.21 29.10 -6.04
C GLU A 216 18.41 30.15 -6.85
N GLY A 217 17.09 30.21 -6.63
CA GLY A 217 16.18 31.11 -7.34
C GLY A 217 15.86 30.74 -8.79
N ILE A 218 16.45 29.70 -9.33
CA ILE A 218 16.22 29.26 -10.72
C ILE A 218 15.16 28.15 -10.72
N LYS A 219 14.13 28.32 -11.56
CA LYS A 219 13.11 27.30 -11.77
C LYS A 219 13.69 26.08 -12.49
N GLU A 220 13.76 24.95 -11.82
CA GLU A 220 14.37 23.72 -12.34
C GLU A 220 13.38 22.70 -12.89
N SER A 221 12.18 22.61 -12.29
CA SER A 221 11.13 21.68 -12.72
C SER A 221 9.73 22.13 -12.36
N SER A 222 8.73 21.48 -12.97
CA SER A 222 7.32 21.65 -12.64
C SER A 222 6.57 20.33 -12.84
N ALA A 223 5.62 20.02 -11.95
CA ALA A 223 4.69 18.90 -12.13
C ALA A 223 3.37 19.16 -11.40
N SER A 224 2.35 18.37 -11.77
CA SER A 224 1.01 18.48 -11.17
C SER A 224 0.69 17.26 -10.30
N GLY A 225 -0.31 17.44 -9.41
CA GLY A 225 -0.86 16.39 -8.55
C GLY A 225 -2.25 16.73 -8.03
N LYS A 226 -2.95 15.73 -7.54
CA LYS A 226 -4.28 15.89 -6.92
C LYS A 226 -4.24 16.56 -5.54
N SER A 227 -3.07 16.64 -4.92
CA SER A 227 -2.80 17.31 -3.63
C SER A 227 -1.47 18.03 -3.68
N HIS A 228 -1.25 18.98 -2.74
CA HIS A 228 0.03 19.68 -2.57
C HIS A 228 1.18 18.70 -2.48
N LYS A 229 1.10 17.72 -1.53
CA LYS A 229 2.12 16.69 -1.32
C LYS A 229 2.44 15.90 -2.60
N GLN A 230 1.44 15.54 -3.37
CA GLN A 230 1.65 14.79 -4.61
C GLN A 230 2.30 15.65 -5.70
N ALA A 231 1.88 16.92 -5.85
CA ALA A 231 2.48 17.84 -6.81
C ALA A 231 3.97 18.09 -6.50
N GLU A 232 4.31 18.31 -5.23
CA GLU A 232 5.70 18.46 -4.77
C GLU A 232 6.54 17.20 -5.04
N THR A 233 6.03 16.02 -4.68
CA THR A 233 6.72 14.75 -4.89
C THR A 233 6.95 14.48 -6.37
N ASN A 234 5.93 14.74 -7.22
CA ASN A 234 6.04 14.58 -8.67
C ASN A 234 7.06 15.55 -9.27
N ALA A 235 7.07 16.81 -8.83
CA ALA A 235 8.03 17.81 -9.33
C ALA A 235 9.47 17.46 -8.93
N ALA A 236 9.68 16.99 -7.69
CA ALA A 236 10.99 16.51 -7.24
C ALA A 236 11.46 15.29 -8.04
N ARG A 237 10.57 14.34 -8.31
CA ARG A 237 10.89 13.16 -9.11
C ARG A 237 11.31 13.52 -10.53
N VAL A 238 10.54 14.39 -11.21
CA VAL A 238 10.88 14.87 -12.56
C VAL A 238 12.25 15.53 -12.60
N LEU A 239 12.58 16.33 -11.56
CA LEU A 239 13.88 16.98 -11.49
C LEU A 239 15.02 15.98 -11.29
N ILE A 240 14.87 15.01 -10.41
CA ILE A 240 15.89 13.98 -10.19
C ILE A 240 16.09 13.14 -11.45
N GLU A 241 15.02 12.71 -12.12
CA GLU A 241 15.11 11.99 -13.40
C GLU A 241 15.87 12.79 -14.45
N LYS A 242 15.64 14.11 -14.53
CA LYS A 242 16.42 15.02 -15.36
C LYS A 242 17.90 15.02 -14.96
N PHE A 243 18.19 15.11 -13.65
CA PHE A 243 19.57 15.14 -13.15
C PHE A 243 20.31 13.82 -13.39
N ILE A 244 19.66 12.67 -13.24
CA ILE A 244 20.21 11.36 -13.60
C ILE A 244 20.54 11.31 -15.10
N THR A 245 19.61 11.75 -15.94
CA THR A 245 19.79 11.75 -17.41
C THR A 245 20.99 12.57 -17.87
N ILE A 246 21.28 13.68 -17.17
CA ILE A 246 22.41 14.57 -17.49
C ILE A 246 23.67 14.30 -16.64
N GLY A 247 23.70 13.20 -15.86
CA GLY A 247 24.84 12.80 -15.05
C GLY A 247 25.18 13.71 -13.86
N LYS A 248 24.19 14.40 -13.31
CA LYS A 248 24.37 15.26 -12.11
C LYS A 248 24.19 14.47 -10.79
N ILE A 249 23.46 13.35 -10.84
CA ILE A 249 23.22 12.37 -9.77
C ILE A 249 23.57 10.99 -10.29
#